data_90ee4ec813602fdae5fda16edacb1dc8
#
_entry.id   90ee4ec813602fdae5fda16edacb1dc8
#
_cell.length_a   1.000
_cell.length_b   1.000
_cell.length_c   1.000
_cell.angle_alpha   90.00
_cell.angle_beta   90.00
_cell.angle_gamma   90.00
#
_symmetry.space_group_name_H-M   'P 1'
#
loop_
_entity.id
_entity.type
_entity.pdbx_description
1 polymer ?
#
loop_
_entity_poly.entity_id
_entity_poly.type
_entity_poly.pdbx_seq_one_letter_code
_entity_poly.pdbx_strand_id
1 'polypeptide(L)'
;MVIQNHAYPTRAIEHMMGGEGRFEIEDILQPEQMHGKGRLFARGTLQPGHSVGYHVHEKDMEICFFLSGTGIVEDETGTKTAVQAGDTQIVDAGHGHKIVNTGTQPLQYLAVILYA
;
A
#
# COMPACT_ATOMS: atom_id res chain seq x y z
N MET A 1 17.63 16.22 7.19
CA MET A 1 17.27 15.36 8.34
C MET A 1 17.22 13.90 7.87
N VAL A 2 17.73 12.98 8.67
CA VAL A 2 17.67 11.55 8.36
C VAL A 2 16.90 10.85 9.49
N ILE A 3 15.96 10.00 9.11
CA ILE A 3 15.24 9.14 10.04
C ILE A 3 15.81 7.73 9.88
N GLN A 4 16.34 7.16 10.97
CA GLN A 4 16.92 5.82 10.94
C GLN A 4 15.79 4.78 10.83
N ASN A 5 16.02 3.68 10.12
CA ASN A 5 14.97 2.69 9.86
C ASN A 5 14.40 2.04 11.13
N HIS A 6 15.18 1.95 12.21
CA HIS A 6 14.69 1.39 13.48
C HIS A 6 13.75 2.32 14.24
N ALA A 7 13.65 3.58 13.82
CA ALA A 7 12.80 4.59 14.46
C ALA A 7 11.41 4.69 13.86
N TYR A 8 11.11 3.95 12.79
CA TYR A 8 9.78 4.00 12.17
C TYR A 8 8.76 3.33 13.07
N PRO A 9 7.66 4.03 13.42
CA PRO A 9 6.56 3.39 14.14
C PRO A 9 5.92 2.32 13.27
N THR A 10 5.50 1.24 13.90
CA THR A 10 4.84 0.12 13.23
C THR A 10 3.45 -0.07 13.76
N ARG A 11 2.56 -0.55 12.91
CA ARG A 11 1.18 -0.90 13.25
C ARG A 11 0.69 -2.00 12.33
N ALA A 12 -0.39 -2.66 12.70
CA ALA A 12 -1.03 -3.66 11.87
C ALA A 12 -2.53 -3.43 11.89
N ILE A 13 -3.17 -3.58 10.73
CA ILE A 13 -4.61 -3.43 10.59
C ILE A 13 -5.18 -4.77 10.15
N GLU A 14 -6.00 -5.36 11.02
CA GLU A 14 -6.72 -6.59 10.70
C GLU A 14 -7.82 -6.30 9.69
N HIS A 15 -7.93 -7.15 8.67
CA HIS A 15 -8.99 -7.08 7.66
C HIS A 15 -9.13 -5.69 7.03
N MET A 16 -8.00 -5.08 6.68
CA MET A 16 -8.00 -3.73 6.13
C MET A 16 -8.88 -3.65 4.89
N MET A 17 -9.85 -2.73 4.90
CA MET A 17 -10.85 -2.57 3.84
C MET A 17 -11.59 -3.88 3.49
N GLY A 18 -11.79 -4.76 4.49
CA GLY A 18 -12.42 -6.05 4.28
C GLY A 18 -11.52 -7.13 3.69
N GLY A 19 -10.22 -6.90 3.65
CA GLY A 19 -9.25 -7.87 3.14
C GLY A 19 -9.03 -9.05 4.08
N GLU A 20 -8.24 -10.02 3.63
CA GLU A 20 -7.87 -11.19 4.39
C GLU A 20 -6.61 -10.94 5.22
N GLY A 21 -6.59 -11.51 6.44
CA GLY A 21 -5.45 -11.38 7.33
C GLY A 21 -5.21 -9.95 7.78
N ARG A 22 -3.94 -9.53 7.79
CA ARG A 22 -3.59 -8.20 8.26
C ARG A 22 -2.60 -7.51 7.34
N PHE A 23 -2.63 -6.19 7.37
CA PHE A 23 -1.68 -5.34 6.68
C PHE A 23 -0.72 -4.77 7.71
N GLU A 24 0.57 -5.10 7.59
CA GLU A 24 1.62 -4.61 8.49
C GLU A 24 2.21 -3.34 7.89
N ILE A 25 2.30 -2.28 8.69
CA ILE A 25 2.65 -0.94 8.20
C ILE A 25 3.81 -0.40 9.02
N GLU A 26 4.84 0.11 8.33
CA GLU A 26 5.87 0.96 8.91
C GLU A 26 5.67 2.37 8.36
N ASP A 27 5.29 3.31 9.22
CA ASP A 27 5.09 4.69 8.81
C ASP A 27 6.45 5.39 8.66
N ILE A 28 6.86 5.65 7.42
CA ILE A 28 8.14 6.30 7.12
C ILE A 28 8.07 7.79 7.44
N LEU A 29 6.95 8.42 7.08
CA LEU A 29 6.65 9.80 7.49
C LEU A 29 5.35 9.83 8.27
N GLN A 30 5.27 10.73 9.24
CA GLN A 30 4.00 11.09 9.86
C GLN A 30 3.30 12.13 8.98
N PRO A 31 1.96 12.25 9.07
CA PRO A 31 1.22 13.22 8.23
C PRO A 31 1.75 14.66 8.36
N GLU A 32 2.16 15.07 9.57
CA GLU A 32 2.70 16.41 9.81
C GLU A 32 3.95 16.69 8.99
N GLN A 33 4.75 15.65 8.72
CA GLN A 33 5.99 15.76 7.97
C GLN A 33 5.74 15.90 6.46
N MET A 34 4.53 15.71 6.01
CA MET A 34 4.15 15.83 4.60
C MET A 34 3.61 17.22 4.25
N HIS A 35 3.51 18.09 5.23
CA HIS A 35 3.18 19.52 5.06
C HIS A 35 1.91 19.75 4.24
N GLY A 36 0.85 19.00 4.51
CA GLY A 36 -0.44 19.12 3.83
C GLY A 36 -0.48 18.59 2.40
N LYS A 37 0.59 17.96 1.93
CA LYS A 37 0.66 17.45 0.56
C LYS A 37 0.21 16.01 0.42
N GLY A 38 0.17 15.28 1.52
CA GLY A 38 -0.25 13.89 1.54
C GLY A 38 -0.52 13.43 2.97
N ARG A 39 -0.98 12.19 3.11
CA ARG A 39 -1.35 11.63 4.42
C ARG A 39 -0.71 10.29 4.74
N LEU A 40 0.03 9.70 3.80
CA LEU A 40 0.69 8.43 4.03
C LEU A 40 1.97 8.36 3.21
N PHE A 41 3.05 7.96 3.87
CA PHE A 41 4.26 7.47 3.24
C PHE A 41 4.74 6.32 4.12
N ALA A 42 4.53 5.09 3.65
CA ALA A 42 4.72 3.92 4.49
C ALA A 42 5.24 2.75 3.67
N ARG A 43 5.92 1.81 4.36
CA ARG A 43 6.22 0.50 3.80
C ARG A 43 5.17 -0.47 4.33
N GLY A 44 4.41 -1.08 3.43
CA GLY A 44 3.42 -2.09 3.76
C GLY A 44 3.91 -3.49 3.49
N THR A 45 3.48 -4.43 4.30
CA THR A 45 3.79 -5.85 4.16
C THR A 45 2.53 -6.68 4.27
N LEU A 46 2.29 -7.51 3.26
CA LEU A 46 1.24 -8.53 3.25
C LEU A 46 1.90 -9.90 3.27
N GLN A 47 1.57 -10.70 4.28
CA GLN A 47 2.00 -12.10 4.31
C GLN A 47 1.28 -12.90 3.23
N PRO A 48 1.77 -14.10 2.85
CA PRO A 48 1.09 -14.93 1.84
C PRO A 48 -0.39 -15.12 2.16
N GLY A 49 -1.26 -14.90 1.17
CA GLY A 49 -2.70 -15.00 1.31
C GLY A 49 -3.39 -13.78 1.92
N HIS A 50 -2.63 -12.82 2.45
CA HIS A 50 -3.21 -11.61 3.02
C HIS A 50 -3.48 -10.57 1.94
N SER A 51 -4.41 -9.66 2.22
CA SER A 51 -4.82 -8.66 1.23
C SER A 51 -5.28 -7.36 1.89
N VAL A 52 -5.17 -6.28 1.11
CA VAL A 52 -5.91 -5.03 1.37
C VAL A 52 -7.13 -5.07 0.46
N GLY A 53 -8.33 -5.02 1.05
CA GLY A 53 -9.58 -5.13 0.31
C GLY A 53 -9.83 -3.96 -0.63
N TYR A 54 -10.79 -4.13 -1.54
CA TYR A 54 -11.11 -3.09 -2.53
C TYR A 54 -11.57 -1.81 -1.85
N HIS A 55 -11.00 -0.68 -2.28
CA HIS A 55 -11.38 0.65 -1.80
C HIS A 55 -11.10 1.69 -2.88
N VAL A 56 -11.78 2.84 -2.77
CA VAL A 56 -11.67 3.94 -3.72
C VAL A 56 -10.95 5.11 -3.07
N HIS A 57 -10.04 5.74 -3.80
CA HIS A 57 -9.39 6.99 -3.42
C HIS A 57 -10.16 8.15 -4.02
N GLU A 58 -10.92 8.90 -3.20
CA GLU A 58 -11.80 9.95 -3.72
C GLU A 58 -11.13 11.31 -3.83
N LYS A 59 -10.38 11.72 -2.79
CA LYS A 59 -9.77 13.06 -2.71
C LYS A 59 -8.25 13.01 -2.68
N ASP A 60 -7.69 11.87 -2.97
CA ASP A 60 -6.25 11.65 -2.98
C ASP A 60 -5.90 10.63 -4.07
N MET A 61 -4.62 10.46 -4.29
CA MET A 61 -4.09 9.42 -5.17
C MET A 61 -3.12 8.57 -4.40
N GLU A 62 -2.97 7.31 -4.79
CA GLU A 62 -1.98 6.43 -4.19
C GLU A 62 -0.97 5.93 -5.21
N ILE A 63 0.29 5.89 -4.80
CA ILE A 63 1.38 5.28 -5.54
C ILE A 63 1.85 4.08 -4.72
N CYS A 64 1.86 2.90 -5.33
CA CYS A 64 2.36 1.68 -4.72
C CYS A 64 3.56 1.19 -5.52
N PHE A 65 4.74 1.27 -4.93
CA PHE A 65 5.97 0.78 -5.54
C PHE A 65 6.37 -0.53 -4.89
N PHE A 66 6.33 -1.64 -5.65
CA PHE A 66 6.57 -2.97 -5.11
C PHE A 66 8.06 -3.21 -4.94
N LEU A 67 8.46 -3.59 -3.72
CA LEU A 67 9.87 -3.77 -3.34
C LEU A 67 10.30 -5.23 -3.42
N SER A 68 9.43 -6.16 -3.03
CA SER A 68 9.73 -7.59 -2.98
C SER A 68 8.45 -8.42 -2.98
N GLY A 69 8.58 -9.67 -3.37
CA GLY A 69 7.45 -10.58 -3.44
C GLY A 69 6.69 -10.45 -4.75
N THR A 70 5.56 -11.15 -4.83
CA THR A 70 4.66 -11.15 -5.98
C THR A 70 3.22 -11.06 -5.50
N GLY A 71 2.36 -10.46 -6.30
CA GLY A 71 0.96 -10.32 -5.96
C GLY A 71 0.11 -10.03 -7.17
N ILE A 72 -1.17 -9.74 -6.90
CA ILE A 72 -2.12 -9.31 -7.91
C ILE A 72 -2.80 -8.05 -7.41
N VAL A 73 -2.88 -7.04 -8.26
CA VAL A 73 -3.68 -5.84 -8.04
C VAL A 73 -4.92 -5.89 -8.93
N GLU A 74 -6.02 -5.36 -8.41
CA GLU A 74 -7.29 -5.29 -9.14
C GLU A 74 -7.71 -3.82 -9.14
N ASP A 75 -8.17 -3.32 -10.29
CA ASP A 75 -8.63 -1.95 -10.43
C ASP A 75 -10.17 -1.86 -10.36
N GLU A 76 -10.72 -0.65 -10.55
CA GLU A 76 -12.15 -0.39 -10.48
C GLU A 76 -12.94 -1.10 -11.58
N THR A 77 -12.30 -1.55 -12.66
CA THR A 77 -12.96 -2.31 -13.73
C THR A 77 -12.96 -3.81 -13.47
N GLY A 78 -12.31 -4.26 -12.38
CA GLY A 78 -12.12 -5.66 -12.10
C GLY A 78 -10.95 -6.28 -12.85
N THR A 79 -10.16 -5.47 -13.57
CA THR A 79 -8.96 -5.97 -14.25
C THR A 79 -7.90 -6.32 -13.23
N LYS A 80 -7.38 -7.55 -13.33
CA LYS A 80 -6.34 -8.08 -12.45
C LYS A 80 -5.00 -8.08 -13.16
N THR A 81 -3.99 -7.53 -12.49
CA THR A 81 -2.63 -7.43 -13.03
C THR A 81 -1.65 -8.04 -12.03
N ALA A 82 -0.81 -8.95 -12.49
CA ALA A 82 0.27 -9.48 -11.67
C ALA A 82 1.36 -8.43 -11.48
N VAL A 83 1.88 -8.33 -10.26
CA VAL A 83 2.93 -7.37 -9.91
C VAL A 83 4.09 -8.09 -9.22
N GLN A 84 5.27 -7.51 -9.36
CA GLN A 84 6.50 -7.99 -8.74
C GLN A 84 7.41 -6.80 -8.40
N ALA A 85 8.56 -7.09 -7.80
CA ALA A 85 9.54 -6.06 -7.43
C ALA A 85 9.88 -5.16 -8.61
N GLY A 86 9.84 -3.85 -8.40
CA GLY A 86 10.12 -2.83 -9.40
C GLY A 86 8.88 -2.31 -10.12
N ASP A 87 7.72 -2.95 -9.97
CA ASP A 87 6.48 -2.47 -10.58
C ASP A 87 5.87 -1.34 -9.77
N THR A 88 5.15 -0.46 -10.43
CA THR A 88 4.42 0.65 -9.80
C THR A 88 2.96 0.59 -10.20
N GLN A 89 2.08 0.64 -9.20
CA GLN A 89 0.65 0.91 -9.43
C GLN A 89 0.35 2.35 -9.09
N ILE A 90 -0.37 3.05 -9.95
CA ILE A 90 -0.90 4.39 -9.68
C ILE A 90 -2.42 4.29 -9.61
N VAL A 91 -2.98 4.81 -8.52
CA VAL A 91 -4.43 4.88 -8.32
C VAL A 91 -4.79 6.36 -8.24
N ASP A 92 -5.31 6.90 -9.32
CA ASP A 92 -5.71 8.32 -9.38
C ASP A 92 -6.98 8.56 -8.55
N ALA A 93 -7.22 9.82 -8.22
CA ALA A 93 -8.44 10.21 -7.52
C ALA A 93 -9.69 9.77 -8.30
N GLY A 94 -10.64 9.18 -7.62
CA GLY A 94 -11.85 8.62 -8.21
C GLY A 94 -11.72 7.16 -8.65
N HIS A 95 -10.53 6.58 -8.57
CA HIS A 95 -10.27 5.19 -8.94
C HIS A 95 -10.09 4.32 -7.70
N GLY A 96 -10.19 3.00 -7.86
CA GLY A 96 -10.10 2.07 -6.77
C GLY A 96 -9.11 0.94 -7.05
N HIS A 97 -8.75 0.24 -5.99
CA HIS A 97 -7.88 -0.92 -6.11
C HIS A 97 -8.03 -1.90 -4.95
N LYS A 98 -7.49 -3.09 -5.19
CA LYS A 98 -7.31 -4.17 -4.21
C LYS A 98 -5.93 -4.76 -4.43
N ILE A 99 -5.24 -5.14 -3.36
CA ILE A 99 -3.92 -5.77 -3.44
C ILE A 99 -3.95 -7.09 -2.70
N VAL A 100 -3.51 -8.17 -3.36
CA VAL A 100 -3.49 -9.52 -2.78
C VAL A 100 -2.09 -10.11 -2.93
N ASN A 101 -1.54 -10.63 -1.84
CA ASN A 101 -0.33 -11.44 -1.92
C ASN A 101 -0.72 -12.86 -2.36
N THR A 102 -0.41 -13.19 -3.60
CA THR A 102 -0.68 -14.52 -4.19
C THR A 102 0.57 -15.39 -4.23
N GLY A 103 1.68 -14.88 -3.71
CA GLY A 103 2.96 -15.59 -3.69
C GLY A 103 3.16 -16.41 -2.41
N THR A 104 4.38 -16.90 -2.24
CA THR A 104 4.79 -17.70 -1.08
C THR A 104 5.72 -16.95 -0.14
N GLN A 105 6.06 -15.71 -0.47
CA GLN A 105 6.90 -14.81 0.32
C GLN A 105 6.15 -13.54 0.67
N PRO A 106 6.58 -12.77 1.67
CA PRO A 106 5.96 -11.48 1.96
C PRO A 106 5.98 -10.57 0.74
N LEU A 107 4.86 -9.89 0.49
CA LEU A 107 4.75 -8.83 -0.51
C LEU A 107 4.96 -7.50 0.18
N GLN A 108 6.01 -6.78 -0.17
CA GLN A 108 6.32 -5.48 0.40
C GLN A 108 6.24 -4.39 -0.66
N TYR A 109 5.65 -3.26 -0.30
CA TYR A 109 5.60 -2.11 -1.20
C TYR A 109 5.61 -0.80 -0.41
N LEU A 110 6.12 0.24 -1.06
CA LEU A 110 5.98 1.61 -0.57
C LEU A 110 4.61 2.12 -0.99
N ALA A 111 3.87 2.65 -0.03
CA ALA A 111 2.59 3.29 -0.27
C ALA A 111 2.72 4.78 0.01
N VAL A 112 2.38 5.59 -0.98
CA VAL A 112 2.40 7.04 -0.88
C VAL A 112 1.02 7.55 -1.26
N ILE A 113 0.36 8.25 -0.34
CA ILE A 113 -0.95 8.86 -0.61
C ILE A 113 -0.78 10.36 -0.58
N LEU A 114 -1.00 10.99 -1.72
CA LEU A 114 -0.91 12.44 -1.91
C LEU A 114 -2.30 13.00 -2.16
N TYR A 115 -2.56 14.20 -1.62
CA TYR A 115 -3.84 14.86 -1.91
C TYR A 115 -3.90 15.29 -3.37
N ALA A 116 -5.08 15.12 -3.94
CA ALA A 116 -5.35 15.50 -5.32
C ALA A 116 -5.80 16.97 -5.40
#